data_df469802c880e69d77a5a8682476768f
#
_entry.id   df469802c880e69d77a5a8682476768f
#
_cell.length_a   1.000
_cell.length_b   1.000
_cell.length_c   1.000
_cell.angle_alpha   90.00
_cell.angle_beta   90.00
_cell.angle_gamma   90.00
#
_symmetry.space_group_name_H-M   'P 1'
#
loop_
_entity.id
_entity.type
_entity.pdbx_description
1 polymer ?
#
loop_
_entity_poly.entity_id
_entity_poly.type
_entity_poly.pdbx_seq_one_letter_code
_entity_poly.pdbx_strand_id
1 'polypeptide(L)'
;MASHSLGTLEILHQFDDFLESIHTVADVGCGTGEDITWWATLKNFEDPPKPYNFNCFAVDIDGSKLAQIPDLKNINKVNRDFSEEYLFPVSIDFMWAHDSLQYSTNPLLTLRRWNEAMTVNGMMILSVPQHSGVEFNKYYSRTYSNCYYHYTPTMLLYMLAVNGFDCRDAYLLKKFQDPWINIAVYKTDIAPMDPAKTTWYDLVETNLLHPSIVTSVNKHGCLRQEEVVMPWLDRENYFIDYVSVWSEPFPDMPPAEKEGVFNISIPSKETTLLQRATAVKTTPLLKPIGVMRPPKK
;
A
#
# COMPACT_ATOMS: atom_id res chain seq x y z
N MET A 1 -4.53 10.11 -16.69
CA MET A 1 -4.45 9.33 -15.44
C MET A 1 -5.24 8.05 -15.62
N ALA A 2 -4.65 6.91 -15.36
CA ALA A 2 -5.33 5.63 -15.49
C ALA A 2 -6.55 5.58 -14.55
N SER A 3 -7.64 4.93 -15.00
CA SER A 3 -8.91 4.91 -14.24
C SER A 3 -8.81 4.31 -12.84
N HIS A 4 -7.78 3.51 -12.59
CA HIS A 4 -7.52 2.85 -11.30
C HIS A 4 -6.62 3.68 -10.35
N SER A 5 -6.05 4.78 -10.82
CA SER A 5 -5.29 5.72 -9.95
C SER A 5 -6.19 6.61 -9.07
N LEU A 6 -7.51 6.52 -9.19
CA LEU A 6 -8.43 7.35 -8.40
C LEU A 6 -8.31 7.12 -6.89
N GLY A 7 -8.08 5.89 -6.46
CA GLY A 7 -7.89 5.57 -5.04
C GLY A 7 -6.61 6.17 -4.46
N THR A 8 -5.52 6.19 -5.23
CA THR A 8 -4.25 6.80 -4.84
C THR A 8 -4.34 8.32 -4.79
N LEU A 9 -5.13 8.93 -5.66
CA LEU A 9 -5.40 10.37 -5.61
C LEU A 9 -6.21 10.76 -4.38
N GLU A 10 -7.19 9.97 -3.99
CA GLU A 10 -7.96 10.20 -2.77
C GLU A 10 -7.04 10.22 -1.54
N ILE A 11 -6.05 9.34 -1.50
CA ILE A 11 -5.01 9.37 -0.47
C ILE A 11 -4.19 10.66 -0.59
N LEU A 12 -3.72 11.00 -1.78
CA LEU A 12 -2.85 12.16 -1.99
C LEU A 12 -3.48 13.47 -1.51
N HIS A 13 -4.78 13.65 -1.70
CA HIS A 13 -5.51 14.83 -1.22
C HIS A 13 -5.48 15.02 0.31
N GLN A 14 -5.11 13.98 1.07
CA GLN A 14 -4.90 14.11 2.51
C GLN A 14 -3.53 14.72 2.86
N PHE A 15 -2.65 14.87 1.88
CA PHE A 15 -1.25 15.26 2.04
C PHE A 15 -0.88 16.49 1.19
N ASP A 16 -1.84 17.37 0.90
CA ASP A 16 -1.61 18.55 0.04
C ASP A 16 -0.44 19.42 0.53
N ASP A 17 -0.33 19.64 1.85
CA ASP A 17 0.79 20.37 2.45
C ASP A 17 2.16 19.74 2.18
N PHE A 18 2.20 18.43 1.95
CA PHE A 18 3.44 17.71 1.66
C PHE A 18 3.97 18.05 0.26
N LEU A 19 3.08 18.28 -0.71
CA LEU A 19 3.45 18.61 -2.09
C LEU A 19 4.34 19.84 -2.22
N GLU A 20 4.20 20.79 -1.30
CA GLU A 20 5.03 22.00 -1.29
C GLU A 20 6.47 21.74 -0.83
N SER A 21 6.71 20.62 -0.15
CA SER A 21 8.00 20.26 0.43
C SER A 21 8.85 19.35 -0.44
N ILE A 22 8.29 18.75 -1.50
CA ILE A 22 8.98 17.78 -2.36
C ILE A 22 9.55 18.45 -3.62
N HIS A 23 10.65 17.90 -4.13
CA HIS A 23 11.31 18.36 -5.35
C HIS A 23 11.46 17.25 -6.38
N THR A 24 11.58 16.01 -5.92
CA THR A 24 11.81 14.83 -6.76
C THR A 24 10.67 13.83 -6.65
N VAL A 25 10.12 13.42 -7.79
CA VAL A 25 9.03 12.45 -7.90
C VAL A 25 9.48 11.30 -8.79
N ALA A 26 9.34 10.07 -8.32
CA ALA A 26 9.56 8.89 -9.15
C ALA A 26 8.26 8.10 -9.33
N ASP A 27 7.97 7.72 -10.56
CA ASP A 27 6.89 6.79 -10.92
C ASP A 27 7.54 5.47 -11.36
N VAL A 28 7.41 4.44 -10.54
CA VAL A 28 8.06 3.14 -10.75
C VAL A 28 7.08 2.12 -11.32
N GLY A 29 7.39 1.64 -12.51
CA GLY A 29 6.46 0.88 -13.34
C GLY A 29 5.47 1.80 -14.07
N CYS A 30 5.96 2.93 -14.55
CA CYS A 30 5.13 4.04 -15.06
C CYS A 30 4.36 3.72 -16.36
N GLY A 31 4.63 2.61 -17.01
CA GLY A 31 3.96 2.24 -18.26
C GLY A 31 4.11 3.31 -19.33
N THR A 32 2.99 3.77 -19.89
CA THR A 32 2.92 4.83 -20.91
C THR A 32 3.05 6.26 -20.33
N GLY A 33 3.24 6.37 -19.01
CA GLY A 33 3.59 7.61 -18.34
C GLY A 33 2.44 8.60 -18.13
N GLU A 34 1.21 8.11 -18.05
CA GLU A 34 0.05 8.97 -17.78
C GLU A 34 0.19 9.67 -16.42
N ASP A 35 0.55 8.93 -15.37
CA ASP A 35 0.66 9.46 -14.03
C ASP A 35 1.89 10.37 -13.89
N ILE A 36 3.06 9.98 -14.41
CA ILE A 36 4.24 10.86 -14.33
C ILE A 36 4.08 12.15 -15.15
N THR A 37 3.34 12.10 -16.25
CA THR A 37 3.02 13.29 -17.04
C THR A 37 2.12 14.24 -16.24
N TRP A 38 1.17 13.70 -15.50
CA TRP A 38 0.34 14.46 -14.57
C TRP A 38 1.21 15.12 -13.48
N TRP A 39 2.11 14.38 -12.83
CA TRP A 39 3.04 14.90 -11.85
C TRP A 39 3.90 16.04 -12.41
N ALA A 40 4.45 15.86 -13.61
CA ALA A 40 5.32 16.82 -14.25
C ALA A 40 4.63 18.15 -14.62
N THR A 41 3.30 18.13 -14.74
CA THR A 41 2.47 19.27 -15.13
C THR A 41 1.60 19.80 -14.00
N LEU A 42 1.68 19.21 -12.81
CA LEU A 42 0.87 19.58 -11.66
C LEU A 42 1.13 21.03 -11.26
N LYS A 43 0.06 21.74 -10.94
CA LYS A 43 0.08 23.12 -10.47
C LYS A 43 -0.46 23.18 -9.04
N ASN A 44 0.04 24.14 -8.29
CA ASN A 44 -0.49 24.44 -6.97
C ASN A 44 -1.89 25.09 -7.06
N PHE A 45 -2.54 25.24 -5.91
CA PHE A 45 -3.89 25.80 -5.80
C PHE A 45 -3.89 27.33 -5.63
N GLU A 46 -2.76 28.02 -5.88
CA GLU A 46 -2.71 29.49 -5.85
C GLU A 46 -3.51 30.11 -7.01
N ASP A 47 -3.84 31.37 -6.89
CA ASP A 47 -4.45 32.16 -7.96
C ASP A 47 -3.51 33.32 -8.34
N PRO A 48 -2.87 33.30 -9.51
CA PRO A 48 -2.91 32.31 -10.58
C PRO A 48 -2.12 31.01 -10.22
N PRO A 49 -2.56 29.83 -10.69
CA PRO A 49 -1.90 28.56 -10.42
C PRO A 49 -0.47 28.51 -10.98
N LYS A 50 0.49 28.12 -10.15
CA LYS A 50 1.89 27.97 -10.55
C LYS A 50 2.28 26.48 -10.61
N PRO A 51 3.13 26.08 -11.58
CA PRO A 51 3.62 24.69 -11.63
C PRO A 51 4.55 24.42 -10.43
N TYR A 52 4.45 23.23 -9.86
CA TYR A 52 5.38 22.77 -8.82
C TYR A 52 6.81 22.55 -9.37
N ASN A 53 6.95 22.26 -10.68
CA ASN A 53 8.23 22.00 -11.35
C ASN A 53 9.01 20.83 -10.73
N PHE A 54 8.34 19.75 -10.37
CA PHE A 54 9.00 18.55 -9.88
C PHE A 54 10.01 18.02 -10.89
N ASN A 55 11.15 17.54 -10.41
CA ASN A 55 12.07 16.73 -11.18
C ASN A 55 11.56 15.27 -11.17
N CYS A 56 10.98 14.84 -12.28
CA CYS A 56 10.26 13.59 -12.41
C CYS A 56 11.13 12.49 -13.01
N PHE A 57 11.02 11.27 -12.49
CA PHE A 57 11.67 10.06 -13.00
C PHE A 57 10.61 9.03 -13.39
N ALA A 58 10.55 8.69 -14.67
CA ALA A 58 9.67 7.68 -15.24
C ALA A 58 10.45 6.38 -15.42
N VAL A 59 10.16 5.36 -14.60
CA VAL A 59 10.88 4.08 -14.62
C VAL A 59 9.99 2.98 -15.19
N ASP A 60 10.40 2.35 -16.27
CA ASP A 60 9.77 1.14 -16.81
C ASP A 60 10.81 0.29 -17.56
N ILE A 61 10.63 -1.03 -17.51
CA ILE A 61 11.48 -1.97 -18.26
C ILE A 61 11.21 -1.94 -19.77
N ASP A 62 10.00 -1.52 -20.16
CA ASP A 62 9.57 -1.45 -21.56
C ASP A 62 9.88 -0.08 -22.16
N GLY A 63 11.00 0.00 -22.87
CA GLY A 63 11.40 1.22 -23.59
C GLY A 63 10.40 1.71 -24.62
N SER A 64 9.55 0.83 -25.17
CA SER A 64 8.51 1.23 -26.13
C SER A 64 7.36 2.00 -25.46
N LYS A 65 7.07 1.71 -24.19
CA LYS A 65 6.13 2.46 -23.38
C LYS A 65 6.73 3.82 -23.00
N LEU A 66 7.98 3.84 -22.53
CA LEU A 66 8.69 5.09 -22.20
C LEU A 66 8.79 6.04 -23.38
N ALA A 67 8.90 5.52 -24.61
CA ALA A 67 8.93 6.33 -25.82
C ALA A 67 7.61 7.10 -26.08
N GLN A 68 6.49 6.67 -25.49
CA GLN A 68 5.20 7.33 -25.61
C GLN A 68 5.02 8.51 -24.64
N ILE A 69 5.87 8.60 -23.61
CA ILE A 69 5.85 9.71 -22.65
C ILE A 69 6.25 10.99 -23.36
N PRO A 70 5.52 12.11 -23.19
CA PRO A 70 5.88 13.40 -23.76
C PRO A 70 7.30 13.83 -23.37
N ASP A 71 8.00 14.53 -24.30
CA ASP A 71 9.33 15.07 -24.03
C ASP A 71 9.22 16.38 -23.23
N LEU A 72 8.96 16.27 -21.95
CA LEU A 72 8.98 17.38 -21.00
C LEU A 72 10.36 17.48 -20.36
N LYS A 73 10.88 18.71 -20.22
CA LYS A 73 12.23 18.96 -19.71
C LYS A 73 12.48 18.45 -18.28
N ASN A 74 11.41 18.30 -17.51
CA ASN A 74 11.43 17.83 -16.13
C ASN A 74 11.09 16.34 -15.97
N ILE A 75 10.99 15.57 -17.08
CA ILE A 75 10.83 14.12 -17.04
C ILE A 75 12.11 13.43 -17.51
N ASN A 76 12.68 12.62 -16.63
CA ASN A 76 13.81 11.74 -16.90
C ASN A 76 13.29 10.33 -17.13
N LYS A 77 13.43 9.82 -18.35
CA LYS A 77 13.00 8.45 -18.73
C LYS A 77 14.11 7.46 -18.35
N VAL A 78 13.80 6.46 -17.54
CA VAL A 78 14.74 5.45 -17.02
C VAL A 78 14.29 4.08 -17.49
N ASN A 79 14.93 3.57 -18.55
CA ASN A 79 14.61 2.25 -19.12
C ASN A 79 15.37 1.16 -18.34
N ARG A 80 14.84 0.76 -17.20
CA ARG A 80 15.41 -0.25 -16.29
C ARG A 80 14.32 -0.97 -15.54
N ASP A 81 14.64 -2.15 -15.03
CA ASP A 81 13.77 -2.83 -14.07
C ASP A 81 13.71 -2.01 -12.76
N PHE A 82 12.52 -1.69 -12.30
CA PHE A 82 12.32 -0.89 -11.08
C PHE A 82 12.81 -1.60 -9.80
N SER A 83 13.15 -2.87 -9.88
CA SER A 83 13.75 -3.64 -8.80
C SER A 83 15.27 -3.59 -8.76
N GLU A 84 15.93 -2.89 -9.69
CA GLU A 84 17.39 -2.75 -9.71
C GLU A 84 17.91 -1.76 -8.67
N GLU A 85 19.20 -1.87 -8.35
CA GLU A 85 19.91 -0.92 -7.49
C GLU A 85 20.28 0.35 -8.26
N TYR A 86 20.41 1.46 -7.53
CA TYR A 86 20.91 2.73 -8.11
C TYR A 86 20.08 3.20 -9.31
N LEU A 87 18.76 3.13 -9.19
CA LEU A 87 17.85 3.58 -10.26
C LEU A 87 17.95 5.07 -10.53
N PHE A 88 18.23 5.87 -9.51
CA PHE A 88 18.15 7.31 -9.56
C PHE A 88 19.50 7.96 -9.25
N PRO A 89 19.87 9.06 -9.92
CA PRO A 89 21.09 9.80 -9.64
C PRO A 89 20.99 10.71 -8.40
N VAL A 90 19.80 10.85 -7.85
CA VAL A 90 19.46 11.66 -6.67
C VAL A 90 18.50 10.91 -5.76
N SER A 91 18.40 11.31 -4.50
CA SER A 91 17.38 10.76 -3.61
C SER A 91 15.99 11.25 -4.00
N ILE A 92 15.00 10.40 -3.78
CA ILE A 92 13.60 10.64 -4.16
C ILE A 92 12.78 11.07 -2.96
N ASP A 93 12.12 12.21 -3.05
CA ASP A 93 11.25 12.76 -1.99
C ASP A 93 9.88 12.10 -2.00
N PHE A 94 9.38 11.76 -3.20
CA PHE A 94 8.09 11.15 -3.36
C PHE A 94 8.14 10.00 -4.38
N MET A 95 7.70 8.82 -3.97
CA MET A 95 7.64 7.65 -4.84
C MET A 95 6.17 7.24 -5.08
N TRP A 96 5.82 7.22 -6.35
CA TRP A 96 4.53 6.74 -6.85
C TRP A 96 4.73 5.34 -7.42
N ALA A 97 4.07 4.34 -6.84
CA ALA A 97 4.20 2.94 -7.24
C ALA A 97 2.80 2.35 -7.43
N HIS A 98 2.21 2.66 -8.58
CA HIS A 98 0.87 2.23 -8.91
C HIS A 98 0.90 0.99 -9.80
N ASP A 99 0.27 -0.10 -9.35
CA ASP A 99 0.14 -1.34 -10.14
C ASP A 99 1.51 -1.89 -10.64
N SER A 100 2.54 -1.83 -9.79
CA SER A 100 3.90 -2.22 -10.17
C SER A 100 4.51 -3.33 -9.30
N LEU A 101 4.43 -3.23 -7.96
CA LEU A 101 5.12 -4.13 -7.03
C LEU A 101 4.78 -5.61 -7.20
N GLN A 102 3.57 -5.96 -7.63
CA GLN A 102 3.14 -7.34 -7.88
C GLN A 102 3.86 -8.02 -9.05
N TYR A 103 4.55 -7.25 -9.89
CA TYR A 103 5.37 -7.76 -10.98
C TYR A 103 6.84 -7.96 -10.57
N SER A 104 7.20 -7.58 -9.36
CA SER A 104 8.53 -7.88 -8.83
C SER A 104 8.67 -9.36 -8.51
N THR A 105 9.78 -9.98 -8.89
CA THR A 105 10.12 -11.36 -8.51
C THR A 105 10.53 -11.47 -7.04
N ASN A 106 10.96 -10.37 -6.42
CA ASN A 106 11.32 -10.30 -5.01
C ASN A 106 10.86 -8.95 -4.41
N PRO A 107 9.58 -8.83 -4.03
CA PRO A 107 9.02 -7.57 -3.56
C PRO A 107 9.65 -7.04 -2.26
N LEU A 108 10.16 -7.92 -1.38
CA LEU A 108 10.90 -7.50 -0.19
C LEU A 108 12.20 -6.78 -0.55
N LEU A 109 12.97 -7.33 -1.48
CA LEU A 109 14.21 -6.70 -1.96
C LEU A 109 13.90 -5.41 -2.72
N THR A 110 12.84 -5.39 -3.52
CA THR A 110 12.40 -4.20 -4.25
C THR A 110 12.06 -3.06 -3.29
N LEU A 111 11.26 -3.33 -2.25
CA LEU A 111 10.92 -2.33 -1.23
C LEU A 111 12.16 -1.83 -0.48
N ARG A 112 13.15 -2.69 -0.23
CA ARG A 112 14.44 -2.27 0.34
C ARG A 112 15.15 -1.27 -0.54
N ARG A 113 15.28 -1.57 -1.83
CA ARG A 113 15.94 -0.69 -2.81
C ARG A 113 15.19 0.63 -2.98
N TRP A 114 13.88 0.59 -2.96
CA TRP A 114 13.07 1.80 -2.98
C TRP A 114 13.28 2.63 -1.72
N ASN A 115 13.32 2.00 -0.54
CA ASN A 115 13.66 2.70 0.70
C ASN A 115 15.05 3.35 0.60
N GLU A 116 16.06 2.62 0.15
CA GLU A 116 17.43 3.13 -0.02
C GLU A 116 17.50 4.33 -0.98
N ALA A 117 16.66 4.33 -2.02
CA ALA A 117 16.61 5.41 -3.01
C ALA A 117 15.88 6.67 -2.52
N MET A 118 15.06 6.58 -1.49
CA MET A 118 14.25 7.70 -0.98
C MET A 118 15.01 8.56 0.05
N THR A 119 14.61 9.81 0.19
CA THR A 119 15.02 10.68 1.30
C THR A 119 14.35 10.23 2.60
N VAL A 120 15.01 10.42 3.74
CA VAL A 120 14.35 10.25 5.05
C VAL A 120 13.18 11.25 5.15
N ASN A 121 12.04 10.81 5.65
CA ASN A 121 10.75 11.49 5.61
C ASN A 121 10.14 11.66 4.20
N GLY A 122 10.76 11.09 3.16
CA GLY A 122 10.11 10.95 1.86
C GLY A 122 8.89 10.05 1.94
N MET A 123 7.88 10.33 1.13
CA MET A 123 6.62 9.58 1.11
C MET A 123 6.59 8.61 -0.07
N MET A 124 6.06 7.43 0.16
CA MET A 124 5.66 6.50 -0.90
C MET A 124 4.15 6.29 -0.87
N ILE A 125 3.50 6.43 -2.03
CA ILE A 125 2.13 5.95 -2.26
C ILE A 125 2.22 4.72 -3.16
N LEU A 126 1.70 3.62 -2.65
CA LEU A 126 1.75 2.30 -3.27
C LEU A 126 0.34 1.77 -3.48
N SER A 127 0.05 1.30 -4.69
CA SER A 127 -1.18 0.58 -5.01
C SER A 127 -0.85 -0.83 -5.48
N VAL A 128 -1.43 -1.83 -4.80
CA VAL A 128 -1.20 -3.25 -5.09
C VAL A 128 -2.50 -4.04 -5.11
N PRO A 129 -2.56 -5.14 -5.89
CA PRO A 129 -3.73 -6.00 -5.90
C PRO A 129 -3.91 -6.70 -4.57
N GLN A 130 -5.15 -6.69 -4.07
CA GLN A 130 -5.50 -7.41 -2.87
C GLN A 130 -5.75 -8.89 -3.17
N HIS A 131 -5.33 -9.75 -2.26
CA HIS A 131 -5.81 -11.13 -2.21
C HIS A 131 -7.22 -11.15 -1.62
N SER A 132 -8.22 -11.10 -2.48
CA SER A 132 -9.63 -11.20 -2.11
C SER A 132 -10.31 -12.25 -2.98
N GLY A 133 -10.64 -13.38 -2.41
CA GLY A 133 -11.55 -14.37 -2.92
C GLY A 133 -11.47 -14.82 -4.38
N VAL A 134 -12.43 -15.65 -4.74
CA VAL A 134 -12.49 -16.38 -6.02
C VAL A 134 -12.68 -15.45 -7.23
N GLU A 135 -13.41 -14.36 -7.08
CA GLU A 135 -13.73 -13.48 -8.22
C GLU A 135 -12.54 -12.62 -8.64
N PHE A 136 -11.77 -12.14 -7.66
CA PHE A 136 -10.55 -11.40 -7.91
C PHE A 136 -9.51 -12.28 -8.62
N ASN A 137 -9.31 -13.50 -8.16
CA ASN A 137 -8.42 -14.45 -8.82
C ASN A 137 -8.86 -14.75 -10.28
N LYS A 138 -10.17 -14.78 -10.56
CA LYS A 138 -10.68 -14.91 -11.93
C LYS A 138 -10.34 -13.70 -12.80
N TYR A 139 -10.45 -12.51 -12.25
CA TYR A 139 -10.14 -11.28 -12.97
C TYR A 139 -8.64 -11.20 -13.28
N TYR A 140 -7.79 -11.37 -12.27
CA TYR A 140 -6.34 -11.30 -12.44
C TYR A 140 -5.76 -12.43 -13.28
N SER A 141 -6.20 -13.66 -13.09
CA SER A 141 -5.72 -14.79 -13.88
C SER A 141 -6.05 -14.68 -15.39
N ARG A 142 -7.07 -13.91 -15.74
CA ARG A 142 -7.45 -13.66 -17.16
C ARG A 142 -6.78 -12.43 -17.75
N THR A 143 -6.50 -11.40 -16.95
CA THR A 143 -6.09 -10.09 -17.43
C THR A 143 -4.58 -9.84 -17.25
N TYR A 144 -3.97 -10.43 -16.22
CA TYR A 144 -2.57 -10.18 -15.86
C TYR A 144 -1.81 -11.49 -15.67
N SER A 145 -1.40 -12.09 -16.80
CA SER A 145 -0.69 -13.38 -16.80
C SER A 145 0.65 -13.39 -16.07
N ASN A 146 1.21 -12.21 -15.76
CA ASN A 146 2.53 -12.05 -15.15
C ASN A 146 2.49 -11.42 -13.75
N CYS A 147 1.33 -11.33 -13.11
CA CYS A 147 1.21 -10.90 -11.73
C CYS A 147 1.67 -12.03 -10.81
N TYR A 148 2.79 -11.83 -10.10
CA TYR A 148 3.36 -12.85 -9.21
C TYR A 148 2.75 -12.83 -7.82
N TYR A 149 2.29 -11.68 -7.34
CA TYR A 149 1.86 -11.49 -5.97
C TYR A 149 0.52 -10.79 -5.86
N HIS A 150 -0.27 -11.27 -4.91
CA HIS A 150 -1.46 -10.60 -4.37
C HIS A 150 -1.22 -10.37 -2.88
N TYR A 151 -1.63 -9.23 -2.38
CA TYR A 151 -1.29 -8.79 -1.04
C TYR A 151 -2.48 -8.81 -0.09
N THR A 152 -2.19 -9.05 1.19
CA THR A 152 -3.12 -8.71 2.28
C THR A 152 -2.59 -7.46 2.98
N PRO A 153 -3.43 -6.66 3.65
CA PRO A 153 -2.96 -5.52 4.44
C PRO A 153 -1.87 -5.89 5.44
N THR A 154 -2.01 -7.02 6.12
CA THR A 154 -1.03 -7.51 7.11
C THR A 154 0.32 -7.86 6.47
N MET A 155 0.29 -8.58 5.35
CA MET A 155 1.52 -8.90 4.61
C MET A 155 2.22 -7.63 4.13
N LEU A 156 1.46 -6.68 3.57
CA LEU A 156 2.00 -5.43 3.06
C LEU A 156 2.63 -4.60 4.18
N LEU A 157 1.94 -4.46 5.33
CA LEU A 157 2.46 -3.76 6.51
C LEU A 157 3.74 -4.39 7.05
N TYR A 158 3.82 -5.74 7.10
CA TYR A 158 5.07 -6.43 7.47
C TYR A 158 6.21 -6.08 6.51
N MET A 159 5.96 -6.19 5.20
CA MET A 159 6.97 -5.94 4.18
C MET A 159 7.47 -4.50 4.18
N LEU A 160 6.59 -3.55 4.46
CA LEU A 160 6.95 -2.14 4.58
C LEU A 160 7.74 -1.87 5.86
N ALA A 161 7.26 -2.33 7.02
CA ALA A 161 7.93 -2.10 8.29
C ALA A 161 9.33 -2.75 8.35
N VAL A 162 9.49 -3.99 7.87
CA VAL A 162 10.80 -4.67 7.83
C VAL A 162 11.80 -3.95 6.92
N ASN A 163 11.31 -3.16 5.97
CA ASN A 163 12.11 -2.33 5.10
C ASN A 163 12.26 -0.87 5.59
N GLY A 164 11.90 -0.57 6.85
CA GLY A 164 12.15 0.73 7.46
C GLY A 164 11.13 1.82 7.10
N PHE A 165 9.95 1.46 6.64
CA PHE A 165 8.85 2.40 6.46
C PHE A 165 8.02 2.55 7.72
N ASP A 166 7.59 3.77 8.01
CA ASP A 166 6.69 4.08 9.13
C ASP A 166 5.26 3.63 8.81
N CYS A 167 4.81 2.60 9.49
CA CYS A 167 3.47 2.05 9.38
C CYS A 167 2.57 2.41 10.56
N ARG A 168 3.00 3.29 11.49
CA ARG A 168 2.18 3.70 12.65
C ARG A 168 0.95 4.47 12.23
N ASP A 169 1.17 5.43 11.35
CA ASP A 169 0.16 6.30 10.80
C ASP A 169 0.00 6.11 9.27
N ALA A 170 0.30 4.89 8.79
CA ALA A 170 0.13 4.57 7.39
C ALA A 170 -1.32 4.82 6.98
N TYR A 171 -1.49 5.60 5.93
CA TYR A 171 -2.80 5.80 5.33
C TYR A 171 -3.12 4.61 4.44
N LEU A 172 -4.00 3.72 4.90
CA LEU A 172 -4.35 2.50 4.19
C LEU A 172 -5.81 2.56 3.75
N LEU A 173 -6.05 2.72 2.46
CA LEU A 173 -7.38 2.76 1.85
C LEU A 173 -7.68 1.43 1.18
N LYS A 174 -8.71 0.75 1.65
CA LYS A 174 -9.29 -0.42 1.03
C LYS A 174 -10.80 -0.24 0.98
N LYS A 175 -11.35 -0.14 -0.21
CA LYS A 175 -12.79 -0.01 -0.43
C LYS A 175 -13.41 -1.38 -0.72
N PHE A 176 -14.69 -1.51 -0.36
CA PHE A 176 -15.48 -2.68 -0.73
C PHE A 176 -15.52 -2.85 -2.26
N GLN A 177 -15.34 -4.06 -2.72
CA GLN A 177 -15.27 -4.42 -4.15
C GLN A 177 -14.11 -3.77 -4.93
N ASP A 178 -13.27 -2.95 -4.30
CA ASP A 178 -12.06 -2.48 -4.92
C ASP A 178 -10.97 -3.57 -4.81
N PRO A 179 -10.45 -4.08 -5.94
CA PRO A 179 -9.42 -5.11 -5.93
C PRO A 179 -8.05 -4.61 -5.45
N TRP A 180 -7.94 -3.34 -5.07
CA TRP A 180 -6.68 -2.69 -4.72
C TRP A 180 -6.57 -2.36 -3.23
N ILE A 181 -5.35 -2.47 -2.71
CA ILE A 181 -4.91 -1.84 -1.48
C ILE A 181 -4.09 -0.63 -1.88
N ASN A 182 -4.49 0.55 -1.42
CA ASN A 182 -3.74 1.78 -1.60
C ASN A 182 -3.17 2.19 -0.25
N ILE A 183 -1.88 2.46 -0.17
CA ILE A 183 -1.23 2.82 1.09
C ILE A 183 -0.23 3.96 0.88
N ALA A 184 -0.22 4.92 1.81
CA ALA A 184 0.82 5.92 1.93
C ALA A 184 1.64 5.68 3.19
N VAL A 185 2.96 5.69 3.05
CA VAL A 185 3.93 5.51 4.14
C VAL A 185 5.11 6.45 3.98
N TYR A 186 5.82 6.73 5.08
CA TYR A 186 7.03 7.52 5.07
C TYR A 186 8.27 6.65 5.30
N LYS A 187 9.37 6.99 4.62
CA LYS A 187 10.68 6.43 4.95
C LYS A 187 11.17 6.98 6.28
N THR A 188 11.66 6.08 7.15
CA THR A 188 12.37 6.47 8.38
C THR A 188 13.88 6.39 8.20
N ASP A 189 14.63 6.74 9.25
CA ASP A 189 16.07 6.53 9.35
C ASP A 189 16.43 5.11 9.83
N ILE A 190 15.45 4.27 10.14
CA ILE A 190 15.66 2.87 10.54
C ILE A 190 16.11 2.06 9.33
N ALA A 191 17.25 1.42 9.46
CA ALA A 191 17.79 0.57 8.40
C ALA A 191 16.90 -0.66 8.15
N PRO A 192 16.74 -1.09 6.89
CA PRO A 192 16.02 -2.32 6.57
C PRO A 192 16.59 -3.54 7.30
N MET A 193 15.72 -4.37 7.85
CA MET A 193 16.04 -5.57 8.60
C MET A 193 16.10 -6.82 7.68
N ASP A 194 16.67 -7.91 8.18
CA ASP A 194 16.70 -9.19 7.48
C ASP A 194 15.32 -9.91 7.65
N PRO A 195 14.50 -10.00 6.60
CA PRO A 195 13.16 -10.59 6.72
C PRO A 195 13.18 -12.08 7.08
N ALA A 196 14.31 -12.78 6.84
CA ALA A 196 14.44 -14.19 7.24
C ALA A 196 14.63 -14.37 8.76
N LYS A 197 14.95 -13.31 9.48
CA LYS A 197 15.22 -13.33 10.92
C LYS A 197 14.26 -12.45 11.72
N THR A 198 13.57 -11.52 11.06
CA THR A 198 12.71 -10.54 11.72
C THR A 198 11.31 -11.11 11.90
N THR A 199 10.85 -11.15 13.12
CA THR A 199 9.48 -11.54 13.49
C THR A 199 8.60 -10.31 13.73
N TRP A 200 7.30 -10.52 13.95
CA TRP A 200 6.41 -9.44 14.40
C TRP A 200 6.84 -8.84 15.74
N TYR A 201 7.43 -9.64 16.64
CA TYR A 201 7.96 -9.15 17.92
C TYR A 201 9.12 -8.18 17.72
N ASP A 202 10.05 -8.51 16.82
CA ASP A 202 11.17 -7.65 16.51
C ASP A 202 10.68 -6.32 15.91
N LEU A 203 9.65 -6.36 15.09
CA LEU A 203 9.03 -5.16 14.51
C LEU A 203 8.31 -4.31 15.56
N VAL A 204 7.69 -4.90 16.59
CA VAL A 204 7.09 -4.17 17.71
C VAL A 204 8.12 -3.30 18.42
N GLU A 205 9.35 -3.80 18.58
CA GLU A 205 10.46 -3.11 19.23
C GLU A 205 10.94 -1.88 18.43
N THR A 206 10.73 -1.86 17.12
CA THR A 206 11.17 -0.75 16.24
C THR A 206 10.32 0.50 16.32
N ASN A 207 9.12 0.41 16.91
CA ASN A 207 8.13 1.49 16.92
C ASN A 207 7.69 1.94 15.51
N LEU A 208 7.70 1.03 14.53
CA LEU A 208 7.23 1.28 13.15
C LEU A 208 5.78 0.85 12.92
N LEU A 209 5.13 0.22 13.90
CA LEU A 209 3.81 -0.38 13.76
C LEU A 209 2.73 0.41 14.49
N HIS A 210 1.52 0.41 13.92
CA HIS A 210 0.35 1.01 14.59
C HIS A 210 0.05 0.31 15.93
N PRO A 211 -0.38 1.03 16.98
CA PRO A 211 -0.64 0.47 18.30
C PRO A 211 -1.61 -0.73 18.35
N SER A 212 -2.58 -0.81 17.41
CA SER A 212 -3.46 -1.97 17.32
C SER A 212 -2.72 -3.25 16.92
N ILE A 213 -1.73 -3.13 16.01
CA ILE A 213 -0.88 -4.24 15.58
C ILE A 213 -0.01 -4.68 16.75
N VAL A 214 0.62 -3.74 17.44
CA VAL A 214 1.43 -3.98 18.65
C VAL A 214 0.60 -4.74 19.71
N THR A 215 -0.63 -4.28 19.94
CA THR A 215 -1.55 -4.92 20.89
C THR A 215 -1.90 -6.35 20.50
N SER A 216 -2.21 -6.58 19.21
CA SER A 216 -2.55 -7.92 18.70
C SER A 216 -1.37 -8.88 18.83
N VAL A 217 -0.17 -8.45 18.42
CA VAL A 217 1.06 -9.26 18.51
C VAL A 217 1.38 -9.60 19.97
N ASN A 218 1.33 -8.64 20.89
CA ASN A 218 1.62 -8.86 22.30
C ASN A 218 0.62 -9.83 22.95
N LYS A 219 -0.65 -9.76 22.53
CA LYS A 219 -1.72 -10.61 23.09
C LYS A 219 -1.69 -12.05 22.57
N HIS A 220 -1.34 -12.24 21.30
CA HIS A 220 -1.53 -13.53 20.62
C HIS A 220 -0.23 -14.18 20.13
N GLY A 221 0.90 -13.49 20.21
CA GLY A 221 2.16 -13.95 19.63
C GLY A 221 2.21 -13.86 18.09
N CYS A 222 1.16 -13.35 17.49
CA CYS A 222 1.04 -13.14 16.04
C CYS A 222 0.05 -12.01 15.76
N LEU A 223 0.15 -11.43 14.56
CA LEU A 223 -0.86 -10.46 14.12
C LEU A 223 -2.11 -11.20 13.65
N ARG A 224 -3.24 -10.82 14.21
CA ARG A 224 -4.56 -11.23 13.72
C ARG A 224 -5.12 -10.14 12.83
N GLN A 225 -5.39 -10.49 11.58
CA GLN A 225 -5.83 -9.54 10.57
C GLN A 225 -7.14 -8.83 10.95
N GLU A 226 -8.05 -9.52 11.61
CA GLU A 226 -9.32 -8.99 12.10
C GLU A 226 -9.17 -7.98 13.26
N GLU A 227 -8.00 -7.94 13.89
CA GLU A 227 -7.68 -6.99 14.96
C GLU A 227 -6.93 -5.75 14.48
N VAL A 228 -6.55 -5.71 13.18
CA VAL A 228 -5.91 -4.53 12.60
C VAL A 228 -6.89 -3.38 12.55
N VAL A 229 -6.57 -2.33 13.29
CA VAL A 229 -7.33 -1.10 13.39
C VAL A 229 -6.48 0.04 12.86
N MET A 230 -6.58 0.27 11.57
CA MET A 230 -5.96 1.45 10.96
C MET A 230 -7.02 2.55 10.83
N PRO A 231 -6.69 3.83 11.05
CA PRO A 231 -7.65 4.93 11.03
C PRO A 231 -8.46 5.04 9.72
N TRP A 232 -7.87 4.62 8.63
CA TRP A 232 -8.35 4.79 7.27
C TRP A 232 -8.87 3.50 6.63
N LEU A 233 -8.71 2.37 7.32
CA LEU A 233 -9.24 1.10 6.84
C LEU A 233 -10.76 1.13 6.98
N ASP A 234 -11.47 1.03 5.87
CA ASP A 234 -12.93 0.87 5.86
C ASP A 234 -13.31 -0.50 6.42
N ARG A 235 -13.46 -0.54 7.74
CA ARG A 235 -13.63 -1.78 8.49
C ARG A 235 -14.91 -2.52 8.16
N GLU A 236 -16.01 -1.81 8.01
CA GLU A 236 -17.30 -2.46 7.80
C GLU A 236 -17.25 -3.26 6.51
N ASN A 237 -16.71 -2.67 5.46
CA ASN A 237 -16.63 -3.31 4.16
C ASN A 237 -15.48 -4.33 4.07
N TYR A 238 -14.35 -4.07 4.70
CA TYR A 238 -13.22 -5.01 4.72
C TYR A 238 -13.56 -6.33 5.41
N PHE A 239 -14.22 -6.28 6.57
CA PHE A 239 -14.60 -7.49 7.30
C PHE A 239 -15.71 -8.28 6.60
N ILE A 240 -16.66 -7.60 5.98
CA ILE A 240 -17.73 -8.26 5.21
C ILE A 240 -17.13 -9.01 4.02
N ASP A 241 -16.20 -8.40 3.29
CA ASP A 241 -15.55 -9.01 2.15
C ASP A 241 -14.71 -10.23 2.57
N TYR A 242 -13.94 -10.11 3.67
CA TYR A 242 -13.15 -11.20 4.21
C TYR A 242 -13.99 -12.36 4.74
N VAL A 243 -15.03 -12.07 5.48
CA VAL A 243 -15.92 -13.11 6.06
C VAL A 243 -16.78 -13.78 4.99
N SER A 244 -17.27 -13.05 3.99
CA SER A 244 -18.07 -13.62 2.92
C SER A 244 -17.28 -14.63 2.08
N VAL A 245 -16.01 -14.34 1.81
CA VAL A 245 -15.11 -15.23 1.06
C VAL A 245 -14.87 -16.56 1.77
N TRP A 246 -14.68 -16.51 3.11
CA TRP A 246 -14.39 -17.72 3.90
C TRP A 246 -15.64 -18.45 4.40
N SER A 247 -16.80 -17.82 4.34
CA SER A 247 -18.07 -18.42 4.80
C SER A 247 -18.87 -19.12 3.70
N GLU A 248 -18.55 -18.90 2.43
CA GLU A 248 -19.14 -19.66 1.35
C GLU A 248 -18.46 -21.02 1.23
N PRO A 249 -19.21 -22.12 1.29
CA PRO A 249 -18.62 -23.43 1.03
C PRO A 249 -18.06 -23.42 -0.39
N PHE A 250 -16.82 -23.86 -0.56
CA PHE A 250 -16.24 -24.06 -1.89
C PHE A 250 -17.18 -25.00 -2.68
N PRO A 251 -17.80 -24.53 -3.75
CA PRO A 251 -18.87 -25.27 -4.42
C PRO A 251 -18.40 -26.62 -4.98
N ASP A 252 -17.09 -26.76 -5.17
CA ASP A 252 -16.49 -27.95 -5.80
C ASP A 252 -15.75 -28.87 -4.80
N MET A 253 -15.87 -28.61 -3.49
CA MET A 253 -15.24 -29.46 -2.47
C MET A 253 -16.11 -30.71 -2.16
N PRO A 254 -15.54 -31.91 -2.21
CA PRO A 254 -16.26 -33.11 -1.79
C PRO A 254 -16.78 -32.98 -0.35
N PRO A 255 -17.98 -33.50 -0.03
CA PRO A 255 -18.59 -33.37 1.30
C PRO A 255 -17.70 -33.84 2.46
N ALA A 256 -16.89 -34.86 2.25
CA ALA A 256 -15.99 -35.42 3.27
C ALA A 256 -14.81 -34.50 3.64
N GLU A 257 -14.36 -33.63 2.71
CA GLU A 257 -13.31 -32.68 2.99
C GLU A 257 -13.83 -31.42 3.69
N LYS A 258 -15.16 -31.16 3.58
CA LYS A 258 -15.81 -30.06 4.28
C LYS A 258 -15.90 -30.28 5.79
N GLU A 259 -15.94 -31.51 6.25
CA GLU A 259 -16.03 -31.87 7.67
C GLU A 259 -14.68 -31.90 8.39
N GLY A 260 -13.57 -32.11 7.66
CA GLY A 260 -12.25 -32.34 8.27
C GLY A 260 -11.43 -31.09 8.52
N VAL A 261 -11.71 -29.99 7.85
CA VAL A 261 -10.82 -28.81 7.84
C VAL A 261 -11.27 -27.72 8.81
N PHE A 262 -12.52 -27.70 9.25
CA PHE A 262 -13.03 -26.58 10.07
C PHE A 262 -13.96 -27.05 11.20
N ASN A 263 -13.40 -27.70 12.21
CA ASN A 263 -14.05 -27.81 13.53
C ASN A 263 -13.87 -26.49 14.32
N ILE A 264 -13.96 -25.35 13.67
CA ILE A 264 -14.13 -24.07 14.33
C ILE A 264 -15.64 -23.86 14.39
N SER A 265 -16.22 -23.95 15.60
CA SER A 265 -17.58 -23.50 15.84
C SER A 265 -17.64 -21.99 15.56
N ILE A 266 -17.97 -21.63 14.31
CA ILE A 266 -18.21 -20.25 13.93
C ILE A 266 -19.53 -19.85 14.57
N PRO A 267 -19.59 -18.85 15.46
CA PRO A 267 -20.84 -18.32 15.98
C PRO A 267 -21.75 -17.91 14.81
N SER A 268 -23.04 -18.14 14.93
CA SER A 268 -23.99 -17.83 13.86
C SER A 268 -23.81 -16.39 13.35
N LYS A 269 -23.81 -16.22 12.03
CA LYS A 269 -23.55 -14.96 11.31
C LYS A 269 -24.16 -13.71 11.95
N GLU A 270 -25.39 -13.80 12.39
CA GLU A 270 -26.14 -12.64 12.92
C GLU A 270 -25.66 -12.17 14.29
N THR A 271 -25.29 -13.09 15.18
CA THR A 271 -24.92 -12.72 16.56
C THR A 271 -23.53 -12.10 16.64
N THR A 272 -22.61 -12.56 15.79
CA THR A 272 -21.21 -12.09 15.83
C THR A 272 -21.06 -10.71 15.19
N LEU A 273 -21.77 -10.45 14.09
CA LEU A 273 -21.75 -9.14 13.41
C LEU A 273 -22.43 -8.07 14.26
N LEU A 274 -23.56 -8.39 14.89
CA LEU A 274 -24.30 -7.45 15.74
C LEU A 274 -23.52 -7.10 17.03
N GLN A 275 -22.91 -8.08 17.67
CA GLN A 275 -22.08 -7.87 18.88
C GLN A 275 -20.81 -7.08 18.58
N ARG A 276 -20.16 -7.32 17.43
CA ARG A 276 -18.97 -6.58 17.00
C ARG A 276 -19.30 -5.16 16.57
N ALA A 277 -20.40 -4.95 15.82
CA ALA A 277 -20.88 -3.62 15.46
C ALA A 277 -21.25 -2.79 16.69
N THR A 278 -21.83 -3.42 17.73
CA THR A 278 -22.19 -2.75 18.98
C THR A 278 -20.94 -2.40 19.81
N ALA A 279 -19.93 -3.27 19.84
CA ALA A 279 -18.66 -2.99 20.52
C ALA A 279 -17.87 -1.84 19.86
N VAL A 280 -17.95 -1.72 18.53
CA VAL A 280 -17.30 -0.61 17.79
C VAL A 280 -17.99 0.74 18.05
N LYS A 281 -19.32 0.75 18.25
CA LYS A 281 -20.06 2.00 18.54
C LYS A 281 -19.80 2.57 19.93
N THR A 282 -19.28 1.77 20.85
CA THR A 282 -18.99 2.22 22.23
C THR A 282 -17.52 2.64 22.45
N THR A 283 -16.64 2.37 21.49
CA THR A 283 -15.27 2.89 21.55
C THR A 283 -15.26 4.32 21.03
N PRO A 284 -14.91 5.34 21.84
CA PRO A 284 -14.81 6.71 21.33
C PRO A 284 -13.81 6.70 20.18
N LEU A 285 -14.22 7.23 19.04
CA LEU A 285 -13.30 7.56 17.95
C LEU A 285 -12.17 8.39 18.55
N LEU A 286 -11.00 7.82 18.66
CA LEU A 286 -9.80 8.61 18.91
C LEU A 286 -9.80 9.68 17.84
N LYS A 287 -9.87 10.95 18.27
CA LYS A 287 -9.70 12.07 17.33
C LYS A 287 -8.45 11.76 16.54
N PRO A 288 -8.45 11.95 15.21
CA PRO A 288 -7.23 11.80 14.44
C PRO A 288 -6.14 12.61 15.14
N ILE A 289 -5.12 11.92 15.59
CA ILE A 289 -3.93 12.53 16.17
C ILE A 289 -3.38 13.37 15.03
N GLY A 290 -3.26 14.66 15.27
CA GLY A 290 -3.08 15.67 14.26
C GLY A 290 -2.12 15.26 13.16
N VAL A 291 -2.48 15.63 11.93
CA VAL A 291 -1.70 15.50 10.71
C VAL A 291 -0.21 15.59 11.04
N MET A 292 0.55 14.54 10.74
CA MET A 292 2.01 14.58 10.86
C MET A 292 2.50 15.74 9.98
N ARG A 293 2.84 16.85 10.61
CA ARG A 293 3.53 17.92 9.92
C ARG A 293 4.99 17.54 9.84
N PRO A 294 5.63 17.68 8.67
CA PRO A 294 7.07 17.56 8.59
C PRO A 294 7.72 18.49 9.62
N PRO A 295 8.85 18.10 10.24
CA PRO A 295 9.55 18.93 11.20
C PRO A 295 9.91 20.26 10.53
N LYS A 296 9.49 21.37 11.13
CA LYS A 296 9.95 22.70 10.72
C LYS A 296 11.47 22.74 10.85
N LYS A 297 12.14 23.08 9.75
CA LYS A 297 13.58 23.38 9.76
C LYS A 297 13.90 24.55 10.65
#